data_e04f414d1a96fc865d9a92af8079e853
#
_entry.id   e04f414d1a96fc865d9a92af8079e853
#
_cell.length_a   1.000
_cell.length_b   1.000
_cell.length_c   1.000
_cell.angle_alpha   90.00
_cell.angle_beta   90.00
_cell.angle_gamma   90.00
#
_symmetry.space_group_name_H-M   'P 1'
#
loop_
_entity.id
_entity.type
_entity.pdbx_description
1 polymer ?
#
loop_
_entity_poly.entity_id
_entity_poly.type
_entity_poly.pdbx_seq_one_letter_code
_entity_poly.pdbx_strand_id
1 'polypeptide(L)'
;MNIVVFDTETTSVEKPFVYDIGYVVYDTENECVVLSRSFIVKQTWENRMLFSTAYYADKKEFYRQKMKAKAITKKPIAEIVAQMIADFEYYEIAFAYAFNSSFDEKVFEMNCDWHKVPNPFDNIEILDIRGLVHNKIAFGKAYQDFCERLKLFTESGNYSTTAESVYRYVSGNTEFIEEHTALADSEIELEILKYCVYLGCEYGKKYKAYQSIKRDIDKVLTIEQVDKDGNKRVDEILYKSRRNYKDESGQVCRIVLKSE
;
A
#
# COMPACT_ATOMS: atom_id res chain seq x y z
N MET A 1 11.83 -21.55 -7.35
CA MET A 1 11.18 -21.56 -6.02
C MET A 1 9.82 -20.90 -6.12
N ASN A 2 8.86 -21.29 -5.25
CA ASN A 2 7.56 -20.67 -5.25
C ASN A 2 7.44 -19.63 -4.14
N ILE A 3 6.77 -18.53 -4.45
CA ILE A 3 6.39 -17.47 -3.52
C ILE A 3 4.89 -17.25 -3.58
N VAL A 4 4.32 -16.67 -2.53
CA VAL A 4 2.93 -16.21 -2.53
C VAL A 4 2.87 -14.70 -2.38
N VAL A 5 2.06 -14.03 -3.20
CA VAL A 5 1.66 -12.63 -3.01
C VAL A 5 0.21 -12.63 -2.58
N PHE A 6 -0.11 -11.91 -1.52
CA PHE A 6 -1.45 -11.94 -0.92
C PHE A 6 -1.88 -10.54 -0.45
N ASP A 7 -3.18 -10.33 -0.44
CA ASP A 7 -3.81 -9.11 0.08
C ASP A 7 -5.08 -9.44 0.84
N THR A 8 -5.54 -8.51 1.67
CA THR A 8 -6.76 -8.63 2.47
C THR A 8 -7.60 -7.37 2.44
N GLU A 9 -8.92 -7.54 2.27
CA GLU A 9 -9.88 -6.47 2.47
C GLU A 9 -10.57 -6.60 3.82
N THR A 10 -10.63 -5.49 4.56
CA THR A 10 -11.10 -5.49 5.96
C THR A 10 -12.21 -4.49 6.21
N THR A 11 -12.94 -4.68 7.32
CA THR A 11 -14.03 -3.79 7.71
C THR A 11 -13.57 -2.43 8.21
N SER A 12 -12.35 -2.34 8.77
CA SER A 12 -11.77 -1.08 9.22
C SER A 12 -10.27 -1.26 9.50
N VAL A 13 -9.55 -0.15 9.61
CA VAL A 13 -8.11 -0.16 9.96
C VAL A 13 -7.90 -0.45 11.46
N GLU A 14 -8.82 0.00 12.33
CA GLU A 14 -8.67 -0.14 13.78
C GLU A 14 -8.99 -1.56 14.28
N LYS A 15 -10.08 -2.15 13.75
CA LYS A 15 -10.53 -3.50 14.03
C LYS A 15 -10.72 -4.24 12.72
N PRO A 16 -9.63 -4.71 12.12
CA PRO A 16 -9.63 -5.20 10.76
C PRO A 16 -10.18 -6.63 10.65
N PHE A 17 -11.51 -6.78 10.78
CA PHE A 17 -12.16 -8.05 10.46
C PHE A 17 -12.11 -8.28 8.96
N VAL A 18 -11.39 -9.32 8.54
CA VAL A 18 -11.22 -9.65 7.13
C VAL A 18 -12.51 -10.16 6.50
N TYR A 19 -12.85 -9.63 5.31
CA TYR A 19 -13.99 -10.14 4.55
C TYR A 19 -13.62 -10.67 3.16
N ASP A 20 -12.48 -10.25 2.59
CA ASP A 20 -11.94 -10.76 1.34
C ASP A 20 -10.47 -11.15 1.53
N ILE A 21 -10.08 -12.31 1.02
CA ILE A 21 -8.71 -12.82 1.04
C ILE A 21 -8.37 -13.26 -0.37
N GLY A 22 -7.32 -12.68 -0.94
CA GLY A 22 -6.80 -13.03 -2.24
C GLY A 22 -5.33 -13.43 -2.17
N TYR A 23 -4.92 -14.39 -3.00
CA TYR A 23 -3.51 -14.68 -3.17
C TYR A 23 -3.20 -15.35 -4.49
N VAL A 24 -1.98 -15.13 -4.96
CA VAL A 24 -1.38 -15.77 -6.12
C VAL A 24 -0.11 -16.50 -5.71
N VAL A 25 0.07 -17.71 -6.20
CA VAL A 25 1.33 -18.45 -6.09
C VAL A 25 2.10 -18.30 -7.40
N TYR A 26 3.33 -17.85 -7.30
CA TYR A 26 4.20 -17.57 -8.44
C TYR A 26 5.47 -18.43 -8.39
N ASP A 27 5.70 -19.16 -9.48
CA ASP A 27 6.96 -19.87 -9.70
C ASP A 27 7.99 -18.91 -10.28
N THR A 28 9.01 -18.57 -9.48
CA THR A 28 10.05 -17.61 -9.88
C THR A 28 11.03 -18.17 -10.90
N GLU A 29 11.11 -19.47 -11.09
CA GLU A 29 12.00 -20.13 -12.07
C GLU A 29 11.36 -20.18 -13.46
N ASN A 30 10.06 -20.54 -13.49
CA ASN A 30 9.30 -20.58 -14.73
C ASN A 30 8.59 -19.27 -15.06
N GLU A 31 8.70 -18.27 -14.17
CA GLU A 31 8.12 -16.93 -14.31
C GLU A 31 6.60 -16.94 -14.60
N CYS A 32 5.87 -17.83 -13.94
CA CYS A 32 4.42 -17.99 -14.15
C CYS A 32 3.63 -18.12 -12.85
N VAL A 33 2.39 -17.63 -12.90
CA VAL A 33 1.40 -17.88 -11.85
C VAL A 33 0.93 -19.34 -11.96
N VAL A 34 1.10 -20.11 -10.89
CA VAL A 34 0.71 -21.52 -10.82
C VAL A 34 -0.61 -21.73 -10.06
N LEU A 35 -1.02 -20.75 -9.28
CA LEU A 35 -2.29 -20.77 -8.55
C LEU A 35 -2.77 -19.35 -8.29
N SER A 36 -4.11 -19.15 -8.39
CA SER A 36 -4.81 -17.95 -7.91
C SER A 36 -6.01 -18.36 -7.07
N ARG A 37 -6.26 -17.66 -5.96
CA ARG A 37 -7.39 -17.87 -5.07
C ARG A 37 -8.04 -16.58 -4.66
N SER A 38 -9.36 -16.59 -4.56
CA SER A 38 -10.16 -15.48 -4.02
C SER A 38 -11.28 -16.01 -3.15
N PHE A 39 -11.35 -15.53 -1.91
CA PHE A 39 -12.30 -16.01 -0.91
C PHE A 39 -13.00 -14.86 -0.19
N ILE A 40 -14.32 -14.99 -0.03
CA ILE A 40 -15.09 -14.18 0.90
C ILE A 40 -15.22 -14.91 2.23
N VAL A 41 -14.85 -14.28 3.31
CA VAL A 41 -14.98 -14.80 4.68
C VAL A 41 -16.45 -14.72 5.09
N LYS A 42 -17.10 -15.87 5.19
CA LYS A 42 -18.54 -15.99 5.45
C LYS A 42 -18.98 -15.27 6.71
N GLN A 43 -18.22 -15.40 7.81
CA GLN A 43 -18.58 -14.84 9.12
C GLN A 43 -18.67 -13.30 9.08
N THR A 44 -17.71 -12.65 8.45
CA THR A 44 -17.66 -11.18 8.33
C THR A 44 -18.70 -10.71 7.30
N TRP A 45 -18.77 -11.37 6.16
CA TRP A 45 -19.69 -11.01 5.06
C TRP A 45 -21.17 -11.08 5.46
N GLU A 46 -21.57 -12.11 6.20
CA GLU A 46 -22.95 -12.32 6.62
C GLU A 46 -23.32 -11.50 7.87
N ASN A 47 -22.33 -11.00 8.61
CA ASN A 47 -22.56 -10.10 9.72
C ASN A 47 -22.81 -8.67 9.19
N ARG A 48 -24.10 -8.30 9.10
CA ARG A 48 -24.51 -6.99 8.55
C ARG A 48 -23.90 -5.81 9.31
N MET A 49 -23.74 -5.91 10.63
CA MET A 49 -23.17 -4.83 11.45
C MET A 49 -21.69 -4.64 11.13
N LEU A 50 -20.91 -5.72 11.07
CA LEU A 50 -19.50 -5.65 10.73
C LEU A 50 -19.29 -5.17 9.29
N PHE A 51 -19.98 -5.80 8.33
CA PHE A 51 -19.78 -5.44 6.91
C PHE A 51 -20.22 -4.02 6.57
N SER A 52 -21.22 -3.45 7.27
CA SER A 52 -21.65 -2.06 7.03
C SER A 52 -20.59 -1.02 7.41
N THR A 53 -19.58 -1.39 8.19
CA THR A 53 -18.45 -0.53 8.55
C THR A 53 -17.27 -0.65 7.58
N ALA A 54 -17.34 -1.56 6.60
CA ALA A 54 -16.28 -1.74 5.61
C ALA A 54 -16.16 -0.49 4.72
N TYR A 55 -14.93 -0.10 4.44
CA TYR A 55 -14.64 1.05 3.57
C TYR A 55 -15.28 0.88 2.19
N TYR A 56 -15.27 -0.35 1.65
CA TYR A 56 -15.89 -0.71 0.37
C TYR A 56 -17.24 -1.42 0.52
N ALA A 57 -18.05 -1.05 1.55
CA ALA A 57 -19.37 -1.64 1.76
C ALA A 57 -20.34 -1.45 0.57
N ASP A 58 -20.16 -0.38 -0.20
CA ASP A 58 -20.89 -0.08 -1.43
C ASP A 58 -20.63 -1.07 -2.57
N LYS A 59 -19.46 -1.74 -2.57
CA LYS A 59 -19.12 -2.79 -3.55
C LYS A 59 -19.84 -4.14 -3.32
N LYS A 60 -20.75 -4.22 -2.37
CA LYS A 60 -21.44 -5.48 -2.02
C LYS A 60 -22.10 -6.15 -3.23
N GLU A 61 -22.68 -5.39 -4.13
CA GLU A 61 -23.33 -5.94 -5.33
C GLU A 61 -22.29 -6.47 -6.34
N PHE A 62 -21.19 -5.78 -6.49
CA PHE A 62 -20.06 -6.23 -7.30
C PHE A 62 -19.52 -7.58 -6.82
N TYR A 63 -19.29 -7.76 -5.52
CA TYR A 63 -18.90 -9.04 -4.93
C TYR A 63 -19.94 -10.16 -5.16
N ARG A 64 -21.24 -9.83 -5.07
CA ARG A 64 -22.31 -10.81 -5.37
C ARG A 64 -22.26 -11.30 -6.80
N GLN A 65 -21.99 -10.40 -7.75
CA GLN A 65 -21.85 -10.77 -9.16
C GLN A 65 -20.62 -11.65 -9.38
N LYS A 66 -19.48 -11.34 -8.78
CA LYS A 66 -18.28 -12.17 -8.82
C LYS A 66 -18.50 -13.55 -8.19
N MET A 67 -19.20 -13.63 -7.06
CA MET A 67 -19.57 -14.91 -6.45
C MET A 67 -20.52 -15.73 -7.35
N LYS A 68 -21.50 -15.08 -7.99
CA LYS A 68 -22.41 -15.74 -8.95
C LYS A 68 -21.66 -16.26 -10.18
N ALA A 69 -20.66 -15.53 -10.63
CA ALA A 69 -19.76 -15.93 -11.72
C ALA A 69 -18.73 -17.02 -11.28
N LYS A 70 -18.71 -17.39 -10.01
CA LYS A 70 -17.71 -18.31 -9.38
C LYS A 70 -16.26 -17.79 -9.46
N ALA A 71 -16.07 -16.51 -9.67
CA ALA A 71 -14.76 -15.88 -9.63
C ALA A 71 -14.25 -15.73 -8.19
N ILE A 72 -15.16 -15.60 -7.21
CA ILE A 72 -14.86 -15.55 -5.78
C ILE A 72 -15.68 -16.62 -5.06
N THR A 73 -15.08 -17.31 -4.11
CA THR A 73 -15.76 -18.37 -3.34
C THR A 73 -15.98 -17.94 -1.89
N LYS A 74 -17.24 -17.94 -1.43
CA LYS A 74 -17.54 -17.68 -0.01
C LYS A 74 -17.40 -18.94 0.82
N LYS A 75 -16.52 -18.91 1.85
CA LYS A 75 -16.27 -20.01 2.78
C LYS A 75 -16.13 -19.54 4.23
N PRO A 76 -16.35 -20.41 5.24
CA PRO A 76 -15.91 -20.15 6.60
C PRO A 76 -14.40 -19.94 6.65
N ILE A 77 -13.93 -19.05 7.54
CA ILE A 77 -12.48 -18.73 7.65
C ILE A 77 -11.64 -19.99 7.94
N ALA A 78 -12.16 -20.93 8.73
CA ALA A 78 -11.45 -22.17 9.02
C ALA A 78 -11.18 -23.01 7.75
N GLU A 79 -12.12 -23.04 6.81
CA GLU A 79 -11.92 -23.72 5.52
C GLU A 79 -10.95 -22.95 4.61
N ILE A 80 -11.00 -21.62 4.65
CA ILE A 80 -10.05 -20.76 3.89
C ILE A 80 -8.63 -21.00 4.38
N VAL A 81 -8.41 -20.89 5.69
CA VAL A 81 -7.10 -21.11 6.31
C VAL A 81 -6.58 -22.53 6.05
N ALA A 82 -7.42 -23.55 6.19
CA ALA A 82 -7.04 -24.92 5.88
C ALA A 82 -6.62 -25.07 4.40
N GLN A 83 -7.32 -24.40 3.49
CA GLN A 83 -6.97 -24.39 2.07
C GLN A 83 -5.64 -23.65 1.82
N MET A 84 -5.41 -22.51 2.48
CA MET A 84 -4.15 -21.76 2.38
C MET A 84 -2.97 -22.63 2.84
N ILE A 85 -3.08 -23.25 4.00
CA ILE A 85 -2.05 -24.14 4.54
C ILE A 85 -1.76 -25.29 3.54
N ALA A 86 -2.80 -25.95 3.04
CA ALA A 86 -2.64 -27.05 2.08
C ALA A 86 -1.99 -26.59 0.76
N ASP A 87 -2.39 -25.40 0.24
CA ASP A 87 -1.79 -24.83 -0.97
C ASP A 87 -0.31 -24.44 -0.71
N PHE A 88 0.00 -23.83 0.44
CA PHE A 88 1.35 -23.41 0.78
C PHE A 88 2.30 -24.60 0.99
N GLU A 89 1.82 -25.67 1.62
CA GLU A 89 2.56 -26.93 1.74
C GLU A 89 2.78 -27.59 0.38
N TYR A 90 1.71 -27.69 -0.44
CA TYR A 90 1.78 -28.36 -1.75
C TYR A 90 2.76 -27.67 -2.71
N TYR A 91 2.78 -26.33 -2.70
CA TYR A 91 3.66 -25.54 -3.56
C TYR A 91 5.02 -25.23 -2.91
N GLU A 92 5.28 -25.71 -1.69
CA GLU A 92 6.54 -25.47 -0.94
C GLU A 92 6.90 -23.97 -0.92
N ILE A 93 5.94 -23.14 -0.43
CA ILE A 93 6.11 -21.68 -0.42
C ILE A 93 7.31 -21.28 0.43
N ALA A 94 8.31 -20.62 -0.19
CA ALA A 94 9.51 -20.14 0.46
C ALA A 94 9.31 -18.81 1.22
N PHE A 95 8.59 -17.88 0.60
CA PHE A 95 8.33 -16.53 1.13
C PHE A 95 6.92 -16.05 0.75
N ALA A 96 6.34 -15.24 1.62
CA ALA A 96 5.11 -14.51 1.34
C ALA A 96 5.41 -13.02 1.13
N TYR A 97 4.61 -12.34 0.32
CA TYR A 97 4.73 -10.92 0.02
C TYR A 97 3.38 -10.23 0.09
N ALA A 98 3.36 -9.00 0.62
CA ALA A 98 2.21 -8.10 0.58
C ALA A 98 2.69 -6.65 0.47
N PHE A 99 1.85 -5.75 -0.02
CA PHE A 99 2.17 -4.33 -0.08
C PHE A 99 1.83 -3.66 1.25
N ASN A 100 2.87 -3.15 1.97
CA ASN A 100 2.73 -2.70 3.37
C ASN A 100 2.37 -3.85 4.33
N SER A 101 3.12 -4.95 4.22
CA SER A 101 2.85 -6.27 4.82
C SER A 101 2.52 -6.28 6.31
N SER A 102 3.03 -5.30 7.07
CA SER A 102 2.77 -5.21 8.51
C SER A 102 1.27 -5.04 8.86
N PHE A 103 0.47 -4.54 7.93
CA PHE A 103 -0.98 -4.47 8.10
C PHE A 103 -1.60 -5.85 7.94
N ASP A 104 -1.29 -6.55 6.85
CA ASP A 104 -1.87 -7.87 6.53
C ASP A 104 -1.40 -8.95 7.52
N GLU A 105 -0.15 -8.91 7.96
CA GLU A 105 0.35 -9.75 9.07
C GLU A 105 -0.55 -9.61 10.30
N LYS A 106 -0.81 -8.37 10.73
CA LYS A 106 -1.67 -8.07 11.87
C LYS A 106 -3.13 -8.49 11.65
N VAL A 107 -3.63 -8.35 10.40
CA VAL A 107 -4.98 -8.81 10.02
C VAL A 107 -5.09 -10.32 10.21
N PHE A 108 -4.13 -11.09 9.69
CA PHE A 108 -4.13 -12.55 9.84
C PHE A 108 -3.99 -12.98 11.30
N GLU A 109 -3.02 -12.43 12.04
CA GLU A 109 -2.84 -12.71 13.47
C GLU A 109 -4.15 -12.50 14.24
N MET A 110 -4.75 -11.31 14.13
CA MET A 110 -5.98 -10.98 14.84
C MET A 110 -7.17 -11.87 14.45
N ASN A 111 -7.36 -12.14 13.14
CA ASN A 111 -8.52 -12.93 12.70
C ASN A 111 -8.34 -14.42 12.99
N CYS A 112 -7.12 -14.96 12.89
CA CYS A 112 -6.83 -16.34 13.28
C CYS A 112 -7.05 -16.56 14.78
N ASP A 113 -6.57 -15.65 15.62
CA ASP A 113 -6.80 -15.68 17.07
C ASP A 113 -8.28 -15.58 17.42
N TRP A 114 -9.00 -14.65 16.80
CA TRP A 114 -10.43 -14.46 17.03
C TRP A 114 -11.25 -15.71 16.70
N HIS A 115 -10.92 -16.35 15.59
CA HIS A 115 -11.63 -17.54 15.11
C HIS A 115 -11.02 -18.86 15.62
N LYS A 116 -9.93 -18.82 16.38
CA LYS A 116 -9.20 -19.98 16.90
C LYS A 116 -8.79 -20.97 15.81
N VAL A 117 -8.23 -20.43 14.74
CA VAL A 117 -7.65 -21.20 13.64
C VAL A 117 -6.13 -20.93 13.58
N PRO A 118 -5.32 -21.87 13.05
CA PRO A 118 -3.88 -21.62 12.88
C PRO A 118 -3.64 -20.46 11.92
N ASN A 119 -2.52 -19.74 12.08
CA ASN A 119 -2.12 -18.75 11.10
C ASN A 119 -1.39 -19.43 9.94
N PRO A 120 -1.83 -19.27 8.67
CA PRO A 120 -1.20 -19.93 7.53
C PRO A 120 0.24 -19.48 7.27
N PHE A 121 0.67 -18.37 7.89
CA PHE A 121 2.01 -17.81 7.73
C PHE A 121 2.96 -18.10 8.90
N ASP A 122 2.58 -18.90 9.92
CA ASP A 122 3.40 -19.14 11.12
C ASP A 122 4.86 -19.58 10.82
N ASN A 123 5.09 -20.26 9.70
CA ASN A 123 6.43 -20.73 9.30
C ASN A 123 6.93 -20.09 7.99
N ILE A 124 6.32 -19.03 7.52
CA ILE A 124 6.64 -18.36 6.26
C ILE A 124 7.00 -16.90 6.56
N GLU A 125 8.21 -16.48 6.14
CA GLU A 125 8.59 -15.08 6.30
C GLU A 125 7.78 -14.20 5.33
N ILE A 126 7.12 -13.17 5.88
CA ILE A 126 6.38 -12.17 5.09
C ILE A 126 7.31 -10.98 4.81
N LEU A 127 7.37 -10.57 3.56
CA LEU A 127 8.23 -9.52 3.05
C LEU A 127 7.40 -8.38 2.45
N ASP A 128 7.83 -7.14 2.71
CA ASP A 128 7.11 -5.94 2.29
C ASP A 128 7.53 -5.48 0.89
N ILE A 129 6.61 -5.57 -0.09
CA ILE A 129 6.81 -5.09 -1.47
C ILE A 129 7.08 -3.57 -1.47
N ARG A 130 6.47 -2.81 -0.58
CA ARG A 130 6.71 -1.38 -0.45
C ARG A 130 8.18 -1.06 -0.15
N GLY A 131 8.86 -1.93 0.60
CA GLY A 131 10.29 -1.82 0.86
C GLY A 131 11.11 -1.91 -0.44
N LEU A 132 10.76 -2.83 -1.34
CA LEU A 132 11.42 -2.97 -2.65
C LEU A 132 11.15 -1.73 -3.52
N VAL A 133 9.91 -1.26 -3.57
CA VAL A 133 9.50 -0.05 -4.30
C VAL A 133 10.30 1.16 -3.85
N HIS A 134 10.43 1.38 -2.53
CA HIS A 134 11.20 2.50 -2.00
C HIS A 134 12.68 2.42 -2.38
N ASN A 135 13.25 1.22 -2.44
CA ASN A 135 14.67 1.04 -2.76
C ASN A 135 14.99 1.16 -4.26
N LYS A 136 14.05 0.85 -5.15
CA LYS A 136 14.33 0.77 -6.60
C LYS A 136 13.56 1.76 -7.46
N ILE A 137 12.39 2.20 -7.01
CA ILE A 137 11.49 3.03 -7.84
C ILE A 137 11.34 4.43 -7.26
N ALA A 138 10.85 4.55 -6.03
CA ALA A 138 10.29 5.79 -5.50
C ALA A 138 11.29 6.94 -5.34
N PHE A 139 12.57 6.65 -5.09
CA PHE A 139 13.64 7.66 -5.06
C PHE A 139 14.20 8.01 -6.45
N GLY A 140 13.82 7.27 -7.48
CA GLY A 140 14.25 7.50 -8.85
C GLY A 140 13.60 8.75 -9.46
N LYS A 141 14.40 9.59 -10.13
CA LYS A 141 13.92 10.81 -10.79
C LYS A 141 12.77 10.54 -11.77
N ALA A 142 12.84 9.42 -12.52
CA ALA A 142 11.80 9.03 -13.48
C ALA A 142 10.43 8.83 -12.81
N TYR A 143 10.38 8.18 -11.63
CA TYR A 143 9.13 8.01 -10.88
C TYR A 143 8.61 9.33 -10.31
N GLN A 144 9.51 10.15 -9.79
CA GLN A 144 9.14 11.47 -9.26
C GLN A 144 8.57 12.38 -10.35
N ASP A 145 9.19 12.42 -11.54
CA ASP A 145 8.67 13.16 -12.70
C ASP A 145 7.32 12.60 -13.20
N PHE A 146 7.13 11.30 -13.11
CA PHE A 146 5.83 10.66 -13.38
C PHE A 146 4.77 11.13 -12.39
N CYS A 147 5.07 11.14 -11.08
CA CYS A 147 4.16 11.63 -10.05
C CYS A 147 3.85 13.13 -10.21
N GLU A 148 4.83 13.96 -10.55
CA GLU A 148 4.62 15.39 -10.82
C GLU A 148 3.65 15.60 -12.00
N ARG A 149 3.86 14.87 -13.09
CA ARG A 149 3.02 14.97 -14.29
C ARG A 149 1.57 14.57 -14.04
N LEU A 150 1.34 13.52 -13.24
CA LEU A 150 0.01 12.99 -12.94
C LEU A 150 -0.57 13.51 -11.63
N LYS A 151 0.15 14.39 -10.92
CA LYS A 151 -0.23 14.93 -9.60
C LYS A 151 -0.50 13.85 -8.55
N LEU A 152 0.29 12.78 -8.54
CA LEU A 152 0.18 11.66 -7.60
C LEU A 152 0.91 12.00 -6.30
N PHE A 153 0.18 12.64 -5.38
CA PHE A 153 0.71 13.09 -4.10
C PHE A 153 -0.18 12.62 -2.96
N THR A 154 0.46 12.42 -1.79
CA THR A 154 -0.27 12.22 -0.54
C THR A 154 -0.91 13.54 -0.08
N GLU A 155 -1.85 13.49 0.87
CA GLU A 155 -2.44 14.68 1.50
C GLU A 155 -1.37 15.63 2.08
N SER A 156 -0.26 15.07 2.59
CA SER A 156 0.88 15.85 3.08
C SER A 156 1.79 16.41 1.98
N GLY A 157 1.44 16.21 0.71
CA GLY A 157 2.18 16.71 -0.45
C GLY A 157 3.46 15.95 -0.81
N ASN A 158 3.68 14.75 -0.27
CA ASN A 158 4.79 13.87 -0.67
C ASN A 158 4.41 13.05 -1.91
N TYR A 159 5.40 12.45 -2.58
CA TYR A 159 5.13 11.53 -3.68
C TYR A 159 4.29 10.33 -3.19
N SER A 160 3.23 10.00 -3.91
CA SER A 160 2.44 8.81 -3.64
C SER A 160 3.28 7.56 -3.90
N THR A 161 3.17 6.58 -3.02
CA THR A 161 3.76 5.24 -3.16
C THR A 161 2.73 4.17 -2.80
N THR A 162 1.45 4.41 -3.14
CA THR A 162 0.41 3.37 -3.08
C THR A 162 0.64 2.33 -4.17
N ALA A 163 0.10 1.13 -4.00
CA ALA A 163 0.20 0.08 -5.01
C ALA A 163 -0.35 0.57 -6.37
N GLU A 164 -1.50 1.25 -6.39
CA GLU A 164 -2.08 1.84 -7.59
C GLU A 164 -1.13 2.83 -8.28
N SER A 165 -0.56 3.78 -7.54
CA SER A 165 0.36 4.78 -8.12
C SER A 165 1.61 4.15 -8.72
N VAL A 166 2.14 3.13 -8.04
CA VAL A 166 3.32 2.39 -8.50
C VAL A 166 2.98 1.52 -9.70
N TYR A 167 1.84 0.84 -9.67
CA TYR A 167 1.41 0.01 -10.80
C TYR A 167 1.14 0.81 -12.07
N ARG A 168 0.56 2.02 -11.96
CA ARG A 168 0.44 2.96 -13.10
C ARG A 168 1.80 3.26 -13.75
N TYR A 169 2.83 3.42 -12.93
CA TYR A 169 4.19 3.65 -13.43
C TYR A 169 4.79 2.41 -14.08
N VAL A 170 4.67 1.26 -13.41
CA VAL A 170 5.26 -0.02 -13.85
C VAL A 170 4.61 -0.52 -15.14
N SER A 171 3.29 -0.46 -15.23
CA SER A 171 2.52 -0.93 -16.39
C SER A 171 2.46 0.08 -17.53
N GLY A 172 2.79 1.35 -17.29
CA GLY A 172 2.58 2.45 -18.23
C GLY A 172 1.11 2.85 -18.44
N ASN A 173 0.16 2.19 -17.74
CA ASN A 173 -1.26 2.52 -17.80
C ASN A 173 -1.60 3.63 -16.79
N THR A 174 -1.53 4.88 -17.23
CA THR A 174 -1.75 6.06 -16.38
C THR A 174 -3.18 6.20 -15.88
N GLU A 175 -4.15 5.59 -16.55
CA GLU A 175 -5.58 5.63 -16.22
C GLU A 175 -6.03 4.42 -15.41
N PHE A 176 -5.12 3.54 -15.00
CA PHE A 176 -5.45 2.38 -14.18
C PHE A 176 -6.12 2.82 -12.87
N ILE A 177 -7.19 2.15 -12.51
CA ILE A 177 -7.90 2.29 -11.24
C ILE A 177 -7.93 0.91 -10.58
N GLU A 178 -7.49 0.86 -9.34
CA GLU A 178 -7.46 -0.36 -8.55
C GLU A 178 -8.87 -0.90 -8.30
N GLU A 179 -9.06 -2.20 -8.49
CA GLU A 179 -10.37 -2.84 -8.32
C GLU A 179 -10.75 -2.93 -6.83
N HIS A 180 -9.77 -2.93 -5.94
CA HIS A 180 -9.92 -3.15 -4.50
C HIS A 180 -10.71 -4.44 -4.22
N THR A 181 -10.19 -5.53 -4.72
CA THR A 181 -10.50 -6.90 -4.31
C THR A 181 -9.17 -7.60 -4.04
N ALA A 182 -9.11 -8.37 -2.95
CA ALA A 182 -7.85 -8.92 -2.48
C ALA A 182 -7.07 -9.72 -3.55
N LEU A 183 -7.75 -10.44 -4.45
CA LEU A 183 -7.05 -11.13 -5.55
C LEU A 183 -6.52 -10.14 -6.60
N ALA A 184 -7.32 -9.17 -7.04
CA ALA A 184 -6.86 -8.22 -8.06
C ALA A 184 -5.68 -7.39 -7.55
N ASP A 185 -5.71 -7.03 -6.25
CA ASP A 185 -4.64 -6.28 -5.62
C ASP A 185 -3.38 -7.15 -5.48
N SER A 186 -3.50 -8.44 -5.10
CA SER A 186 -2.37 -9.40 -5.14
C SER A 186 -1.76 -9.55 -6.54
N GLU A 187 -2.57 -9.51 -7.60
CA GLU A 187 -2.08 -9.62 -8.98
C GLU A 187 -1.25 -8.40 -9.40
N ILE A 188 -1.70 -7.18 -9.11
CA ILE A 188 -0.93 -5.97 -9.41
C ILE A 188 0.33 -5.86 -8.55
N GLU A 189 0.27 -6.30 -7.29
CA GLU A 189 1.40 -6.35 -6.39
C GLU A 189 2.48 -7.33 -6.86
N LEU A 190 2.07 -8.48 -7.42
CA LEU A 190 3.00 -9.40 -8.08
C LEU A 190 3.72 -8.73 -9.26
N GLU A 191 3.02 -7.98 -10.10
CA GLU A 191 3.66 -7.27 -11.21
C GLU A 191 4.63 -6.18 -10.72
N ILE A 192 4.31 -5.48 -9.64
CA ILE A 192 5.23 -4.53 -8.98
C ILE A 192 6.47 -5.27 -8.45
N LEU A 193 6.29 -6.40 -7.77
CA LEU A 193 7.37 -7.23 -7.25
C LEU A 193 8.31 -7.70 -8.38
N LYS A 194 7.76 -8.24 -9.46
CA LYS A 194 8.51 -8.66 -10.65
C LYS A 194 9.33 -7.51 -11.23
N TYR A 195 8.74 -6.33 -11.33
CA TYR A 195 9.45 -5.15 -11.82
C TYR A 195 10.59 -4.73 -10.87
N CYS A 196 10.40 -4.77 -9.56
CA CYS A 196 11.46 -4.51 -8.61
C CYS A 196 12.62 -5.54 -8.72
N VAL A 197 12.30 -6.81 -8.96
CA VAL A 197 13.30 -7.86 -9.21
C VAL A 197 14.04 -7.61 -10.53
N TYR A 198 13.35 -7.24 -11.60
CA TYR A 198 13.97 -6.82 -12.86
C TYR A 198 14.96 -5.65 -12.65
N LEU A 199 14.68 -4.72 -11.73
CA LEU A 199 15.58 -3.63 -11.34
C LEU A 199 16.70 -4.07 -10.38
N GLY A 200 16.85 -5.38 -10.12
CA GLY A 200 17.92 -5.97 -9.32
C GLY A 200 17.62 -6.07 -7.82
N CYS A 201 16.34 -6.17 -7.41
CA CYS A 201 15.99 -6.76 -6.13
C CYS A 201 16.13 -8.28 -6.17
N GLU A 202 16.25 -8.90 -5.00
CA GLU A 202 16.37 -10.34 -4.85
C GLU A 202 15.14 -10.88 -4.10
N TYR A 203 14.57 -11.99 -4.56
CA TYR A 203 13.53 -12.70 -3.80
C TYR A 203 14.11 -13.16 -2.44
N GLY A 204 13.27 -13.16 -1.40
CA GLY A 204 13.66 -13.54 -0.05
C GLY A 204 14.50 -12.52 0.71
N LYS A 205 14.80 -11.37 0.11
CA LYS A 205 15.58 -10.32 0.75
C LYS A 205 14.70 -9.19 1.28
N LYS A 206 14.94 -8.83 2.55
CA LYS A 206 14.25 -7.74 3.22
C LYS A 206 14.79 -6.37 2.79
N TYR A 207 13.91 -5.48 2.39
CA TYR A 207 14.23 -4.10 2.03
C TYR A 207 13.52 -3.13 2.96
N LYS A 208 14.18 -2.01 3.28
CA LYS A 208 13.61 -1.03 4.21
C LYS A 208 12.55 -0.19 3.51
N ALA A 209 11.34 -0.18 4.08
CA ALA A 209 10.32 0.79 3.72
C ALA A 209 10.53 2.12 4.48
N TYR A 210 10.23 3.24 3.83
CA TYR A 210 10.28 4.58 4.40
C TYR A 210 8.86 5.10 4.60
N GLN A 211 8.66 5.96 5.59
CA GLN A 211 7.31 6.51 5.85
C GLN A 211 6.81 7.40 4.71
N SER A 212 7.70 8.12 4.05
CA SER A 212 7.34 9.03 2.95
C SER A 212 8.52 9.31 2.04
N ILE A 213 8.24 9.54 0.76
CA ILE A 213 9.19 10.05 -0.23
C ILE A 213 8.87 11.54 -0.41
N LYS A 214 9.73 12.39 0.16
CA LYS A 214 9.51 13.85 0.20
C LYS A 214 9.73 14.47 -1.17
N ARG A 215 8.87 15.45 -1.50
CA ARG A 215 9.08 16.35 -2.63
C ARG A 215 9.99 17.49 -2.20
N ASP A 216 10.95 17.81 -3.04
CA ASP A 216 11.68 19.09 -2.94
C ASP A 216 10.80 20.20 -3.53
N ILE A 217 9.89 20.72 -2.71
CA ILE A 217 9.09 21.88 -3.11
C ILE A 217 9.83 23.14 -2.66
N ASP A 218 10.25 23.94 -3.61
CA ASP A 218 10.60 25.33 -3.33
C ASP A 218 9.31 26.07 -2.94
N LYS A 219 9.08 26.25 -1.63
CA LYS A 219 7.95 27.04 -1.15
C LYS A 219 8.33 28.51 -1.18
N VAL A 220 7.60 29.29 -1.97
CA VAL A 220 7.65 30.76 -1.87
C VAL A 220 6.83 31.15 -0.65
N LEU A 221 7.48 31.70 0.35
CA LEU A 221 6.84 32.28 1.53
C LEU A 221 6.73 33.78 1.34
N THR A 222 5.53 34.31 1.42
CA THR A 222 5.27 35.72 1.47
C THR A 222 5.36 36.17 2.93
N ILE A 223 6.32 37.01 3.23
CA ILE A 223 6.49 37.57 4.58
C ILE A 223 6.04 39.01 4.57
N GLU A 224 5.01 39.35 5.34
CA GLU A 224 4.65 40.72 5.62
C GLU A 224 5.45 41.20 6.84
N GLN A 225 6.25 42.22 6.63
CA GLN A 225 6.94 42.95 7.71
C GLN A 225 6.27 44.32 7.89
N VAL A 226 6.01 44.69 9.14
CA VAL A 226 5.49 46.00 9.48
C VAL A 226 6.62 46.71 10.25
N ASP A 227 7.12 47.81 9.73
CA ASP A 227 8.14 48.62 10.41
C ASP A 227 7.53 49.35 11.62
N LYS A 228 8.41 50.05 12.38
CA LYS A 228 7.99 50.80 13.58
C LYS A 228 7.05 51.97 13.25
N ASP A 229 7.00 52.37 12.01
CA ASP A 229 6.19 53.49 11.50
C ASP A 229 4.90 53.00 10.84
N GLY A 230 4.64 51.68 10.88
CA GLY A 230 3.42 51.06 10.35
C GLY A 230 3.43 50.78 8.84
N ASN A 231 4.58 50.95 8.15
CA ASN A 231 4.68 50.64 6.74
C ASN A 231 4.83 49.17 6.53
N LYS A 232 4.03 48.65 5.59
CA LYS A 232 4.06 47.22 5.23
C LYS A 232 5.05 46.97 4.10
N ARG A 233 5.97 46.04 4.32
CA ARG A 233 6.85 45.50 3.29
C ARG A 233 6.48 44.01 3.08
N VAL A 234 6.35 43.60 1.84
CA VAL A 234 6.07 42.23 1.44
C VAL A 234 7.31 41.71 0.73
N ASP A 235 7.95 40.70 1.34
CA ASP A 235 9.11 40.03 0.74
C ASP A 235 8.72 38.57 0.41
N GLU A 236 9.04 38.13 -0.81
CA GLU A 236 8.93 36.74 -1.21
C GLU A 236 10.26 36.04 -0.97
N ILE A 237 10.24 35.01 -0.14
CA ILE A 237 11.43 34.24 0.20
C ILE A 237 11.26 32.78 -0.29
N LEU A 238 12.22 32.30 -1.06
CA LEU A 238 12.31 30.90 -1.45
C LEU A 238 12.78 30.05 -0.26
N TYR A 239 11.90 29.22 0.26
CA TYR A 239 12.17 28.37 1.42
C TYR A 239 12.64 26.97 0.99
N LYS A 240 13.94 26.70 1.17
CA LYS A 240 14.57 25.42 0.79
C LYS A 240 14.72 24.41 1.94
N SER A 241 14.14 24.55 3.08
CA SER A 241 14.05 23.54 4.14
C SER A 241 13.70 24.15 5.51
N ARG A 242 13.46 23.29 6.53
CA ARG A 242 13.11 23.63 7.92
C ARG A 242 14.24 24.34 8.71
N ARG A 243 15.11 25.13 8.11
CA ARG A 243 16.15 25.87 8.83
C ARG A 243 15.61 27.25 9.23
N ASN A 244 15.87 27.65 10.45
CA ASN A 244 15.59 29.00 10.91
C ASN A 244 16.23 30.00 9.95
N TYR A 245 15.45 30.92 9.42
CA TYR A 245 15.95 32.03 8.62
C TYR A 245 16.60 33.04 9.54
N LYS A 246 17.76 33.57 9.15
CA LYS A 246 18.37 34.74 9.77
C LYS A 246 18.22 35.88 8.78
N ASP A 247 17.67 37.01 9.25
CA ASP A 247 17.63 38.22 8.46
C ASP A 247 19.05 38.79 8.22
N GLU A 248 19.13 39.86 7.44
CA GLU A 248 20.42 40.52 7.12
C GLU A 248 21.16 41.00 8.36
N SER A 249 20.49 41.18 9.50
CA SER A 249 21.08 41.55 10.80
C SER A 249 21.57 40.36 11.60
N GLY A 250 21.30 39.08 11.11
CA GLY A 250 21.63 37.85 11.80
C GLY A 250 20.62 37.43 12.86
N GLN A 251 19.47 38.10 12.98
CA GLN A 251 18.43 37.78 13.92
C GLN A 251 17.60 36.61 13.40
N VAL A 252 17.29 35.62 14.28
CA VAL A 252 16.48 34.44 13.93
C VAL A 252 15.00 34.85 13.82
N CYS A 253 14.46 34.83 12.61
CA CYS A 253 13.05 35.07 12.36
C CYS A 253 12.28 33.81 12.49
N ARG A 254 11.25 33.81 13.33
CA ARG A 254 10.30 32.69 13.48
C ARG A 254 9.19 32.82 12.43
N ILE A 255 9.14 31.92 11.48
CA ILE A 255 8.07 31.87 10.50
C ILE A 255 6.82 31.30 11.16
N VAL A 256 5.77 32.09 11.27
CA VAL A 256 4.44 31.63 11.71
C VAL A 256 3.62 31.40 10.45
N LEU A 257 3.42 30.11 10.12
CA LEU A 257 2.47 29.74 9.08
C LEU A 257 1.06 30.00 9.62
N LYS A 258 0.32 30.95 9.02
CA LYS A 258 -1.13 30.99 9.22
C LYS A 258 -1.72 29.84 8.39
N SER A 259 -2.36 28.89 9.08
CA SER A 259 -3.30 27.98 8.44
C SER A 259 -4.51 28.77 7.98
N GLU A 260 -4.83 28.74 6.69
CA GLU A 260 -6.15 29.13 6.19
C GLU A 260 -7.21 28.16 6.67
#